data_5f0de7a6b19e02419e73dbb0acee8c39
#
_entry.id   5f0de7a6b19e02419e73dbb0acee8c39
#
_cell.length_a   1.000
_cell.length_b   1.000
_cell.length_c   1.000
_cell.angle_alpha   90.00
_cell.angle_beta   90.00
_cell.angle_gamma   90.00
#
_symmetry.space_group_name_H-M   'P 1'
#
loop_
_entity.id
_entity.type
_entity.pdbx_description
1 polymer ?
#
loop_
_entity_poly.entity_id
_entity_poly.type
_entity_poly.pdbx_seq_one_letter_code
_entity_poly.pdbx_strand_id
1 'polypeptide(L)'
;MKKQLLVFLTICCFPFMLNAQMPERTPENIAKYKELCRAHIYKDMKGMYREAGGALVFPFLAPGSNQYLDMLWDWDSWLSNIALRQILLENGTEKDKQEALKYEQGCILNSLHYGGMDGWIPIWIERNAPSREEMLKTRNPWKSNMHKPTLAQHAAFIVRNMNGDAEWLRDDFYTLQS
;
A
#
# COMPACT_ATOMS: atom_id res chain seq x y z
N MET A 1 -70.58 -3.66 25.70
CA MET A 1 -69.60 -2.60 25.35
C MET A 1 -68.30 -2.85 26.14
N LYS A 2 -67.27 -3.43 25.52
CA LYS A 2 -65.97 -3.69 26.13
C LYS A 2 -65.06 -2.52 25.82
N LYS A 3 -64.63 -1.80 26.86
CA LYS A 3 -63.63 -0.74 26.74
C LYS A 3 -62.26 -1.38 26.62
N GLN A 4 -61.62 -1.24 25.46
CA GLN A 4 -60.21 -1.59 25.27
C GLN A 4 -59.34 -0.50 25.83
N LEU A 5 -58.54 -0.85 26.82
CA LEU A 5 -57.51 0.02 27.45
C LEU A 5 -56.28 -0.06 26.54
N LEU A 6 -56.01 1.01 25.79
CA LEU A 6 -54.83 1.13 24.95
C LEU A 6 -53.67 1.59 25.86
N VAL A 7 -52.80 0.66 26.20
CA VAL A 7 -51.54 0.98 26.92
C VAL A 7 -50.52 1.43 25.90
N PHE A 8 -50.26 2.74 25.83
CA PHE A 8 -49.13 3.28 25.07
C PHE A 8 -47.85 2.97 25.85
N LEU A 9 -47.08 1.97 25.33
CA LEU A 9 -45.75 1.72 25.77
C LEU A 9 -44.84 2.77 25.12
N THR A 10 -44.56 3.86 25.83
CA THR A 10 -43.58 4.85 25.42
C THR A 10 -42.19 4.23 25.66
N ILE A 11 -41.64 3.61 24.62
CA ILE A 11 -40.23 3.18 24.59
C ILE A 11 -39.42 4.46 24.52
N CYS A 12 -38.95 4.94 25.65
CA CYS A 12 -37.89 5.94 25.73
C CYS A 12 -36.62 5.31 25.14
N CYS A 13 -36.43 5.47 23.82
CA CYS A 13 -35.12 5.31 23.20
C CYS A 13 -34.21 6.42 23.74
N PHE A 14 -33.57 6.17 24.88
CA PHE A 14 -32.40 6.93 25.28
C PHE A 14 -31.35 6.69 24.17
N PRO A 15 -30.95 7.70 23.40
CA PRO A 15 -29.76 7.57 22.59
C PRO A 15 -28.62 7.40 23.59
N PHE A 16 -28.09 6.18 23.73
CA PHE A 16 -26.77 5.98 24.25
C PHE A 16 -25.82 6.69 23.27
N MET A 17 -25.67 7.99 23.43
CA MET A 17 -24.51 8.70 22.94
C MET A 17 -23.35 8.11 23.73
N LEU A 18 -22.76 7.04 23.18
CA LEU A 18 -21.40 6.68 23.48
C LEU A 18 -20.58 7.91 23.07
N ASN A 19 -20.43 8.86 23.97
CA ASN A 19 -19.34 9.83 23.92
C ASN A 19 -18.07 8.99 23.96
N ALA A 20 -17.59 8.58 22.81
CA ALA A 20 -16.26 8.02 22.64
C ALA A 20 -15.30 9.16 23.00
N GLN A 21 -15.10 9.37 24.29
CA GLN A 21 -14.17 10.34 24.78
C GLN A 21 -12.79 9.93 24.27
N MET A 22 -12.21 10.76 23.43
CA MET A 22 -10.85 10.51 22.94
C MET A 22 -9.96 10.28 24.16
N PRO A 23 -9.21 9.16 24.19
CA PRO A 23 -8.37 8.88 25.34
C PRO A 23 -7.35 10.00 25.53
N GLU A 24 -7.09 10.33 26.78
CA GLU A 24 -6.10 11.34 27.13
C GLU A 24 -4.74 11.00 26.50
N ARG A 25 -4.06 12.02 25.96
CA ARG A 25 -2.76 11.86 25.30
C ARG A 25 -1.62 11.81 26.31
N THR A 26 -1.67 10.85 27.23
CA THR A 26 -0.55 10.58 28.14
C THR A 26 0.53 9.75 27.45
N PRO A 27 1.79 9.80 27.88
CA PRO A 27 2.87 8.97 27.35
C PRO A 27 2.52 7.47 27.36
N GLU A 28 1.85 6.99 28.41
CA GLU A 28 1.42 5.60 28.58
C GLU A 28 0.37 5.21 27.55
N ASN A 29 -0.63 6.05 27.32
CA ASN A 29 -1.66 5.83 26.33
C ASN A 29 -1.08 5.83 24.92
N ILE A 30 -0.16 6.77 24.63
CA ILE A 30 0.55 6.83 23.34
C ILE A 30 1.34 5.54 23.13
N ALA A 31 2.11 5.07 24.10
CA ALA A 31 2.88 3.83 24.01
C ALA A 31 1.97 2.61 23.78
N LYS A 32 0.88 2.51 24.53
CA LYS A 32 -0.11 1.44 24.39
C LYS A 32 -0.72 1.40 22.98
N TYR A 33 -1.14 2.54 22.44
CA TYR A 33 -1.75 2.58 21.11
C TYR A 33 -0.74 2.35 19.99
N LYS A 34 0.51 2.81 20.14
CA LYS A 34 1.58 2.47 19.22
C LYS A 34 1.79 0.96 19.16
N GLU A 35 1.85 0.29 20.30
CA GLU A 35 2.05 -1.17 20.36
C GLU A 35 0.87 -1.92 19.75
N LEU A 36 -0.36 -1.50 20.02
CA LEU A 36 -1.55 -2.10 19.38
C LEU A 36 -1.52 -1.95 17.86
N CYS A 37 -1.16 -0.77 17.34
CA CYS A 37 -1.03 -0.54 15.91
C CYS A 37 0.07 -1.41 15.29
N ARG A 38 1.24 -1.50 15.93
CA ARG A 38 2.35 -2.34 15.47
C ARG A 38 1.97 -3.80 15.41
N ALA A 39 1.39 -4.33 16.47
CA ALA A 39 0.97 -5.72 16.56
C ALA A 39 -0.08 -6.05 15.48
N HIS A 40 -1.03 -5.15 15.26
CA HIS A 40 -2.05 -5.31 14.23
C HIS A 40 -1.46 -5.32 12.82
N ILE A 41 -0.61 -4.33 12.49
CA ILE A 41 0.04 -4.24 11.17
C ILE A 41 0.93 -5.46 10.95
N TYR A 42 1.73 -5.87 11.93
CA TYR A 42 2.61 -7.05 11.81
C TYR A 42 1.82 -8.34 11.56
N LYS A 43 0.68 -8.49 12.23
CA LYS A 43 -0.21 -9.64 12.01
C LYS A 43 -0.77 -9.68 10.58
N ASP A 44 -1.15 -8.51 10.03
CA ASP A 44 -1.91 -8.42 8.79
C ASP A 44 -1.03 -8.02 7.58
N MET A 45 0.26 -7.72 7.77
CA MET A 45 1.15 -7.20 6.72
C MET A 45 1.22 -8.07 5.47
N LYS A 46 1.18 -9.41 5.63
CA LYS A 46 1.20 -10.35 4.49
C LYS A 46 -0.06 -10.28 3.63
N GLY A 47 -1.12 -9.68 4.15
CA GLY A 47 -2.32 -9.36 3.39
C GLY A 47 -2.10 -8.34 2.26
N MET A 48 -0.96 -7.61 2.26
CA MET A 48 -0.57 -6.71 1.17
C MET A 48 0.24 -7.40 0.05
N TYR A 49 0.77 -8.60 0.31
CA TYR A 49 1.61 -9.32 -0.65
C TYR A 49 0.79 -9.88 -1.79
N ARG A 50 1.22 -9.62 -3.02
CA ARG A 50 0.59 -10.11 -4.24
C ARG A 50 1.62 -10.78 -5.13
N GLU A 51 1.30 -11.98 -5.58
CA GLU A 51 2.13 -12.65 -6.58
C GLU A 51 1.94 -12.03 -7.96
N ALA A 52 2.94 -12.18 -8.80
CA ALA A 52 2.89 -11.74 -10.19
C ALA A 52 1.69 -12.35 -10.94
N GLY A 53 1.17 -11.63 -11.92
CA GLY A 53 0.08 -12.12 -12.78
C GLY A 53 -0.47 -11.03 -13.69
N GLY A 54 -0.82 -11.43 -14.92
CA GLY A 54 -1.28 -10.49 -15.93
C GLY A 54 -0.23 -9.44 -16.27
N ALA A 55 -0.62 -8.18 -16.27
CA ALA A 55 0.24 -7.05 -16.53
C ALA A 55 1.26 -6.75 -15.40
N LEU A 56 1.04 -7.25 -14.21
CA LEU A 56 1.96 -7.13 -13.09
C LEU A 56 2.91 -8.34 -13.08
N VAL A 57 4.05 -8.19 -13.78
CA VAL A 57 4.99 -9.28 -14.08
C VAL A 57 5.91 -9.64 -12.91
N PHE A 58 5.95 -8.80 -11.89
CA PHE A 58 6.67 -9.03 -10.64
C PHE A 58 5.71 -9.05 -9.45
N PRO A 59 6.01 -9.81 -8.38
CA PRO A 59 5.28 -9.71 -7.12
C PRO A 59 5.32 -8.27 -6.58
N PHE A 60 4.29 -7.81 -5.89
CA PHE A 60 4.21 -6.41 -5.46
C PHE A 60 3.45 -6.24 -4.14
N LEU A 61 3.54 -5.05 -3.57
CA LEU A 61 2.73 -4.62 -2.42
C LEU A 61 1.48 -3.91 -2.94
N ALA A 62 0.30 -4.51 -2.71
CA ALA A 62 -0.96 -3.82 -2.94
C ALA A 62 -1.21 -2.80 -1.82
N PRO A 63 -1.87 -1.67 -2.10
CA PRO A 63 -2.40 -0.81 -1.05
C PRO A 63 -3.32 -1.61 -0.11
N GLY A 64 -3.32 -1.28 1.17
CA GLY A 64 -3.92 -2.07 2.25
C GLY A 64 -5.46 -2.15 2.26
N SER A 65 -6.15 -2.09 1.11
CA SER A 65 -7.59 -2.23 1.02
C SER A 65 -8.00 -3.31 0.03
N ASN A 66 -9.12 -4.00 0.32
CA ASN A 66 -9.66 -5.02 -0.57
C ASN A 66 -10.03 -4.50 -1.97
N GLN A 67 -10.28 -3.19 -2.09
CA GLN A 67 -10.62 -2.54 -3.36
C GLN A 67 -9.45 -2.50 -4.35
N TYR A 68 -8.22 -2.52 -3.87
CA TYR A 68 -7.01 -2.29 -4.68
C TYR A 68 -6.09 -3.51 -4.75
N LEU A 69 -6.61 -4.71 -4.48
CA LEU A 69 -5.79 -5.92 -4.39
C LEU A 69 -5.07 -6.31 -5.68
N ASP A 70 -5.65 -5.96 -6.83
CA ASP A 70 -5.12 -6.26 -8.16
C ASP A 70 -4.49 -5.03 -8.85
N MET A 71 -4.08 -4.05 -8.06
CA MET A 71 -3.57 -2.78 -8.56
C MET A 71 -2.28 -2.41 -7.85
N LEU A 72 -1.29 -1.98 -8.63
CA LEU A 72 -0.09 -1.32 -8.13
C LEU A 72 -0.29 0.20 -8.27
N TRP A 73 -0.26 0.91 -7.18
CA TRP A 73 -0.32 2.38 -7.13
C TRP A 73 1.05 2.95 -6.77
N ASP A 74 1.40 4.13 -7.32
CA ASP A 74 2.71 4.75 -7.15
C ASP A 74 3.08 5.05 -5.68
N TRP A 75 2.58 6.15 -5.14
CA TRP A 75 2.93 6.59 -3.79
C TRP A 75 2.27 5.75 -2.68
N ASP A 76 1.11 5.11 -2.97
CA ASP A 76 0.46 4.23 -2.00
C ASP A 76 1.35 3.03 -1.68
N SER A 77 1.94 2.41 -2.70
CA SER A 77 2.90 1.31 -2.53
C SER A 77 4.17 1.78 -1.82
N TRP A 78 4.66 3.00 -2.12
CA TRP A 78 5.82 3.55 -1.45
C TRP A 78 5.57 3.81 0.03
N LEU A 79 4.48 4.51 0.38
CA LEU A 79 4.12 4.79 1.77
C LEU A 79 3.83 3.50 2.54
N SER A 80 3.16 2.54 1.92
CA SER A 80 2.92 1.22 2.50
C SER A 80 4.24 0.47 2.74
N ASN A 81 5.20 0.57 1.83
CA ASN A 81 6.52 -0.03 1.99
C ASN A 81 7.31 0.60 3.14
N ILE A 82 7.28 1.92 3.31
CA ILE A 82 7.91 2.59 4.45
C ILE A 82 7.34 2.06 5.77
N ALA A 83 6.01 2.01 5.88
CA ALA A 83 5.34 1.51 7.08
C ALA A 83 5.65 0.03 7.34
N LEU A 84 5.58 -0.82 6.30
CA LEU A 84 5.92 -2.24 6.37
C LEU A 84 7.36 -2.44 6.86
N ARG A 85 8.33 -1.75 6.25
CA ARG A 85 9.75 -1.89 6.59
C ARG A 85 10.02 -1.45 8.02
N GLN A 86 9.38 -0.38 8.50
CA GLN A 86 9.48 0.05 9.89
C GLN A 86 9.01 -1.05 10.86
N ILE A 87 7.86 -1.67 10.58
CA ILE A 87 7.33 -2.76 11.40
C ILE A 87 8.23 -3.99 11.35
N LEU A 88 8.78 -4.33 10.18
CA LEU A 88 9.69 -5.46 10.03
C LEU A 88 11.04 -5.24 10.75
N LEU A 89 11.54 -4.01 10.77
CA LEU A 89 12.78 -3.69 11.50
C LEU A 89 12.58 -3.79 13.02
N GLU A 90 11.41 -3.44 13.52
CA GLU A 90 11.10 -3.47 14.95
C GLU A 90 10.65 -4.86 15.45
N ASN A 91 9.88 -5.59 14.66
CA ASN A 91 9.18 -6.82 15.10
C ASN A 91 9.43 -8.04 14.20
N GLY A 92 9.94 -7.84 12.97
CA GLY A 92 10.08 -8.90 11.98
C GLY A 92 11.30 -9.79 12.20
N THR A 93 11.17 -11.06 11.83
CA THR A 93 12.31 -11.98 11.70
C THR A 93 13.13 -11.65 10.44
N GLU A 94 14.36 -12.15 10.36
CA GLU A 94 15.17 -12.03 9.13
C GLU A 94 14.47 -12.70 7.93
N LYS A 95 13.74 -13.78 8.16
CA LYS A 95 12.93 -14.44 7.14
C LYS A 95 11.82 -13.51 6.62
N ASP A 96 11.10 -12.82 7.51
CA ASP A 96 10.06 -11.87 7.10
C ASP A 96 10.64 -10.70 6.30
N LYS A 97 11.80 -10.18 6.71
CA LYS A 97 12.50 -9.10 6.01
C LYS A 97 12.94 -9.52 4.61
N GLN A 98 13.47 -10.73 4.46
CA GLN A 98 13.87 -11.29 3.16
C GLN A 98 12.66 -11.60 2.28
N GLU A 99 11.58 -12.15 2.84
CA GLU A 99 10.36 -12.40 2.11
C GLU A 99 9.75 -11.11 1.54
N ALA A 100 9.75 -10.04 2.33
CA ALA A 100 9.21 -8.74 1.92
C ALA A 100 9.94 -8.15 0.71
N LEU A 101 11.26 -8.34 0.59
CA LEU A 101 12.09 -7.72 -0.44
C LEU A 101 11.58 -7.99 -1.86
N LYS A 102 11.13 -9.20 -2.17
CA LYS A 102 10.63 -9.52 -3.52
C LYS A 102 9.40 -8.68 -3.90
N TYR A 103 8.55 -8.38 -2.93
CA TYR A 103 7.35 -7.56 -3.16
C TYR A 103 7.69 -6.06 -3.21
N GLU A 104 8.63 -5.62 -2.38
CA GLU A 104 9.13 -4.25 -2.36
C GLU A 104 9.83 -3.90 -3.68
N GLN A 105 10.76 -4.73 -4.12
CA GLN A 105 11.46 -4.58 -5.40
C GLN A 105 10.48 -4.64 -6.57
N GLY A 106 9.52 -5.55 -6.52
CA GLY A 106 8.55 -5.73 -7.58
C GLY A 106 7.62 -4.53 -7.78
N CYS A 107 7.40 -3.67 -6.76
CA CYS A 107 6.71 -2.39 -6.96
C CYS A 107 7.48 -1.50 -7.94
N ILE A 108 8.80 -1.40 -7.77
CA ILE A 108 9.68 -0.62 -8.64
C ILE A 108 9.78 -1.25 -10.02
N LEU A 109 10.07 -2.56 -10.08
CA LEU A 109 10.28 -3.29 -11.34
C LEU A 109 9.03 -3.31 -12.22
N ASN A 110 7.83 -3.44 -11.65
CA ASN A 110 6.59 -3.30 -12.42
C ASN A 110 6.43 -1.88 -12.98
N SER A 111 6.73 -0.85 -12.20
CA SER A 111 6.65 0.54 -12.66
C SER A 111 7.64 0.80 -13.80
N LEU A 112 8.89 0.35 -13.66
CA LEU A 112 9.93 0.48 -14.68
C LEU A 112 9.61 -0.34 -15.95
N HIS A 113 9.01 -1.52 -15.79
CA HIS A 113 8.56 -2.33 -16.93
C HIS A 113 7.59 -1.56 -17.84
N TYR A 114 6.75 -0.69 -17.29
CA TYR A 114 5.86 0.17 -18.06
C TYR A 114 6.46 1.55 -18.39
N GLY A 115 7.67 1.82 -17.95
CA GLY A 115 8.36 3.09 -18.23
C GLY A 115 8.64 3.30 -19.71
N GLY A 116 8.39 4.51 -20.18
CA GLY A 116 8.80 4.98 -21.50
C GLY A 116 10.22 5.52 -21.47
N MET A 117 10.91 5.55 -22.62
CA MET A 117 12.25 6.15 -22.76
C MET A 117 12.26 7.67 -22.50
N ASP A 118 11.10 8.29 -22.44
CA ASP A 118 10.89 9.70 -22.14
C ASP A 118 10.58 9.95 -20.65
N GLY A 119 10.80 8.93 -19.79
CA GLY A 119 10.55 9.00 -18.35
C GLY A 119 9.07 8.88 -17.94
N TRP A 120 8.16 8.69 -18.91
CA TRP A 120 6.75 8.51 -18.56
C TRP A 120 6.53 7.12 -17.92
N ILE A 121 5.92 7.10 -16.74
CA ILE A 121 5.53 5.89 -16.00
C ILE A 121 4.07 6.06 -15.58
N PRO A 122 3.20 5.04 -15.71
CA PRO A 122 1.81 5.17 -15.28
C PRO A 122 1.71 5.32 -13.76
N ILE A 123 0.72 6.11 -13.28
CA ILE A 123 0.47 6.32 -11.85
C ILE A 123 -0.01 5.03 -11.16
N TRP A 124 -0.66 4.15 -11.89
CA TRP A 124 -1.13 2.85 -11.42
C TRP A 124 -1.18 1.83 -12.56
N ILE A 125 -1.04 0.56 -12.21
CA ILE A 125 -1.08 -0.57 -13.14
C ILE A 125 -2.05 -1.59 -12.57
N GLU A 126 -3.06 -1.97 -13.34
CA GLU A 126 -3.98 -3.06 -13.00
C GLU A 126 -3.44 -4.39 -13.53
N ARG A 127 -3.84 -5.48 -12.89
CA ARG A 127 -3.49 -6.83 -13.34
C ARG A 127 -3.96 -7.15 -14.76
N ASN A 128 -5.07 -6.54 -15.19
CA ASN A 128 -5.64 -6.68 -16.53
C ASN A 128 -5.36 -5.48 -17.45
N ALA A 129 -4.37 -4.65 -17.11
CA ALA A 129 -3.96 -3.53 -17.95
C ALA A 129 -3.53 -4.00 -19.35
N PRO A 130 -3.60 -3.12 -20.37
CA PRO A 130 -3.04 -3.40 -21.68
C PRO A 130 -1.55 -3.75 -21.61
N SER A 131 -1.03 -4.39 -22.65
CA SER A 131 0.41 -4.63 -22.76
C SER A 131 1.19 -3.31 -22.68
N ARG A 132 2.47 -3.41 -22.24
CA ARG A 132 3.37 -2.24 -22.22
C ARG A 132 3.37 -1.49 -23.55
N GLU A 133 3.48 -2.23 -24.67
CA GLU A 133 3.53 -1.65 -26.01
C GLU A 133 2.25 -0.87 -26.34
N GLU A 134 1.09 -1.43 -26.03
CA GLU A 134 -0.20 -0.77 -26.26
C GLU A 134 -0.37 0.45 -25.37
N MET A 135 -0.02 0.35 -24.10
CA MET A 135 -0.09 1.48 -23.17
C MET A 135 0.82 2.63 -23.60
N LEU A 136 2.04 2.36 -24.06
CA LEU A 136 2.97 3.36 -24.55
C LEU A 136 2.50 4.02 -25.85
N LYS A 137 1.79 3.28 -26.75
CA LYS A 137 1.20 3.84 -27.98
C LYS A 137 -0.01 4.72 -27.72
N THR A 138 -0.85 4.35 -26.75
CA THR A 138 -2.14 4.99 -26.52
C THR A 138 -2.10 6.10 -25.44
N ARG A 139 -1.00 6.19 -24.70
CA ARG A 139 -0.84 7.23 -23.67
C ARG A 139 -0.98 8.64 -24.27
N ASN A 140 -1.65 9.48 -23.54
CA ASN A 140 -1.68 10.91 -23.82
C ASN A 140 -0.87 11.64 -22.75
N PRO A 141 0.33 12.15 -23.06
CA PRO A 141 1.22 12.77 -22.08
C PRO A 141 0.58 13.94 -21.33
N TRP A 142 -0.43 14.58 -21.93
CA TRP A 142 -1.14 15.71 -21.34
C TRP A 142 -2.38 15.34 -20.53
N LYS A 143 -2.90 14.14 -20.72
CA LYS A 143 -4.14 13.67 -20.08
C LYS A 143 -3.96 12.42 -19.23
N SER A 144 -2.88 11.67 -19.44
CA SER A 144 -2.59 10.46 -18.68
C SER A 144 -1.95 10.83 -17.34
N ASN A 145 -2.49 10.28 -16.27
CA ASN A 145 -1.86 10.38 -14.97
C ASN A 145 -0.50 9.68 -15.02
N MET A 146 0.52 10.43 -14.64
CA MET A 146 1.90 9.98 -14.59
C MET A 146 2.30 9.70 -13.14
N HIS A 147 3.19 8.73 -12.96
CA HIS A 147 3.82 8.45 -11.67
C HIS A 147 4.46 9.73 -11.11
N LYS A 148 4.30 9.94 -9.81
CA LYS A 148 4.93 11.08 -9.13
C LYS A 148 6.45 10.83 -9.04
N PRO A 149 7.29 11.88 -8.94
CA PRO A 149 8.74 11.76 -8.97
C PRO A 149 9.28 11.16 -7.65
N THR A 150 8.73 10.03 -7.22
CA THR A 150 9.07 9.34 -5.97
C THR A 150 9.70 7.98 -6.20
N LEU A 151 9.71 7.49 -7.45
CA LEU A 151 10.17 6.14 -7.76
C LEU A 151 11.66 5.93 -7.42
N ALA A 152 12.51 6.89 -7.77
CA ALA A 152 13.93 6.85 -7.43
C ALA A 152 14.15 6.88 -5.90
N GLN A 153 13.35 7.65 -5.17
CA GLN A 153 13.39 7.71 -3.70
C GLN A 153 12.95 6.36 -3.10
N HIS A 154 11.91 5.74 -3.64
CA HIS A 154 11.43 4.43 -3.23
C HIS A 154 12.51 3.35 -3.49
N ALA A 155 13.10 3.34 -4.69
CA ALA A 155 14.21 2.44 -5.03
C ALA A 155 15.40 2.62 -4.07
N ALA A 156 15.83 3.85 -3.80
CA ALA A 156 16.91 4.15 -2.88
C ALA A 156 16.60 3.72 -1.44
N PHE A 157 15.34 3.82 -1.01
CA PHE A 157 14.88 3.31 0.27
C PHE A 157 15.05 1.79 0.38
N ILE A 158 14.67 1.04 -0.66
CA ILE A 158 14.83 -0.41 -0.71
C ILE A 158 16.32 -0.79 -0.69
N VAL A 159 17.14 -0.17 -1.55
CA VAL A 159 18.60 -0.39 -1.61
C VAL A 159 19.24 -0.17 -0.24
N ARG A 160 18.90 0.90 0.47
CA ARG A 160 19.39 1.16 1.83
C ARG A 160 19.05 0.02 2.79
N ASN A 161 17.86 -0.56 2.70
CA ASN A 161 17.44 -1.68 3.55
C ASN A 161 18.04 -3.02 3.13
N MET A 162 18.76 -3.06 1.99
CA MET A 162 19.52 -4.20 1.48
C MET A 162 21.03 -4.03 1.62
N ASN A 163 21.49 -3.23 2.57
CA ASN A 163 22.90 -2.93 2.78
C ASN A 163 23.63 -2.33 1.56
N GLY A 164 22.89 -1.60 0.72
CA GLY A 164 23.41 -0.94 -0.47
C GLY A 164 23.40 -1.80 -1.74
N ASP A 165 22.84 -3.01 -1.69
CA ASP A 165 22.73 -3.85 -2.89
C ASP A 165 21.70 -3.26 -3.88
N ALA A 166 22.22 -2.77 -5.02
CA ALA A 166 21.44 -2.18 -6.10
C ALA A 166 21.47 -3.02 -7.39
N GLU A 167 22.06 -4.22 -7.35
CA GLU A 167 22.26 -5.06 -8.53
C GLU A 167 20.94 -5.39 -9.25
N TRP A 168 19.86 -5.52 -8.51
CA TRP A 168 18.51 -5.78 -9.03
C TRP A 168 17.93 -4.64 -9.90
N LEU A 169 18.54 -3.45 -9.89
CA LEU A 169 18.17 -2.28 -10.73
C LEU A 169 19.03 -2.13 -11.97
N ARG A 170 20.04 -2.97 -12.17
CA ARG A 170 21.05 -2.80 -13.23
C ARG A 170 20.43 -2.58 -14.61
N ASP A 171 19.49 -3.44 -14.99
CA ASP A 171 18.90 -3.44 -16.35
C ASP A 171 17.94 -2.26 -16.57
N ASP A 172 17.36 -1.72 -15.47
CA ASP A 172 16.37 -0.65 -15.49
C ASP A 172 16.94 0.71 -15.07
N PHE A 173 18.24 0.78 -14.78
CA PHE A 173 18.88 1.97 -14.20
C PHE A 173 18.66 3.23 -15.05
N TYR A 174 18.78 3.13 -16.35
CA TYR A 174 18.60 4.26 -17.24
C TYR A 174 17.15 4.76 -17.27
N THR A 175 16.17 3.87 -17.20
CA THR A 175 14.74 4.24 -17.09
C THR A 175 14.46 4.93 -15.76
N LEU A 176 15.12 4.52 -14.69
CA LEU A 176 14.99 5.15 -13.37
C LEU A 176 15.62 6.55 -13.30
N GLN A 177 16.64 6.79 -14.13
CA GLN A 177 17.38 8.06 -14.19
C GLN A 177 16.73 9.11 -15.09
N SER A 178 15.92 8.69 -16.08
CA SER A 178 15.25 9.58 -17.04
C SER A 178 14.08 10.34 -16.41
#